data_f081d40020c2651bdba60cfbf7b5d5ce
#
_entry.id   f081d40020c2651bdba60cfbf7b5d5ce
#
_cell.length_a   1.000
_cell.length_b   1.000
_cell.length_c   1.000
_cell.angle_alpha   90.00
_cell.angle_beta   90.00
_cell.angle_gamma   90.00
#
_symmetry.space_group_name_H-M   'P 1'
#
loop_
_entity.id
_entity.type
_entity.pdbx_description
1 polymer ?
#
loop_
_entity_poly.entity_id
_entity_poly.type
_entity_poly.pdbx_seq_one_letter_code
_entity_poly.pdbx_strand_id
1 'polypeptide(L)'
;MPRDRNSTFQSPLLSAYQTSTNELEDKIIALYAKGMSARDIQATLQEAYGVEVSPATISTVTDKVWSLVEAWQNRALAAVYPIVYLDAIHLKLRRDGKVLNTAVYIVLGVDLDGQRDVLGHWVGDGAEGANFWLSVVSDLQARGVQDIFIACIDGLTGFRNAIQAVFPRTQIQRCLIHQVRQSLTYVSWKDRKAFTADLKTIYQAPTREAAEVKLLEMAECWSERYPIAVRSWESNWEDLATMFEYPSEIRRLIYTTNSIEGYNRQVRKVTKTKGAFPTDDAVRKLLFLANRDITRKWTAPVPNWARIRNQLAIRFAGRFPM
;
A
#
# COMPACT_ATOMS: atom_id res chain seq x y z
N MET A 1 -1.66 -35.76 -21.75
CA MET A 1 -0.74 -36.20 -22.84
C MET A 1 -1.46 -37.17 -23.75
N PRO A 2 -1.42 -36.96 -25.06
CA PRO A 2 -1.82 -38.01 -25.99
C PRO A 2 -0.91 -39.23 -25.75
N ARG A 3 -1.52 -40.41 -25.58
CA ARG A 3 -0.77 -41.68 -25.47
C ARG A 3 -1.12 -42.48 -26.71
N ASP A 4 -0.10 -43.06 -27.34
CA ASP A 4 -0.31 -44.09 -28.34
C ASP A 4 -0.68 -45.42 -27.68
N ARG A 5 -1.25 -46.36 -28.45
CA ARG A 5 -1.68 -47.68 -27.92
C ARG A 5 -0.54 -48.47 -27.29
N ASN A 6 0.72 -48.18 -27.64
CA ASN A 6 1.90 -48.91 -27.19
C ASN A 6 2.69 -48.14 -26.11
N SER A 7 2.23 -46.95 -25.71
CA SER A 7 2.88 -46.05 -24.73
C SER A 7 4.34 -45.70 -25.07
N THR A 8 4.69 -45.74 -26.37
CA THR A 8 6.06 -45.47 -26.85
C THR A 8 6.29 -44.03 -27.26
N PHE A 9 5.21 -43.26 -27.47
CA PHE A 9 5.31 -41.86 -27.86
C PHE A 9 5.81 -41.00 -26.70
N GLN A 10 6.99 -40.43 -26.89
CA GLN A 10 7.54 -39.36 -26.01
C GLN A 10 7.42 -38.03 -26.76
N SER A 11 6.68 -37.09 -26.19
CA SER A 11 6.60 -35.74 -26.73
C SER A 11 7.96 -35.05 -26.63
N PRO A 12 8.51 -34.49 -27.75
CA PRO A 12 9.75 -33.73 -27.69
C PRO A 12 9.61 -32.40 -26.92
N LEU A 13 8.39 -31.99 -26.59
CA LEU A 13 8.08 -30.72 -25.92
C LEU A 13 7.80 -30.87 -24.41
N LEU A 14 7.54 -32.10 -23.94
CA LEU A 14 7.15 -32.33 -22.55
C LEU A 14 7.87 -33.57 -22.01
N SER A 15 8.52 -33.43 -20.87
CA SER A 15 9.08 -34.56 -20.11
C SER A 15 7.97 -35.49 -19.60
N ALA A 16 8.29 -36.74 -19.31
CA ALA A 16 7.34 -37.70 -18.73
C ALA A 16 6.72 -37.09 -17.46
N TYR A 17 5.38 -37.11 -17.36
CA TYR A 17 4.59 -36.50 -16.27
C TYR A 17 4.51 -34.97 -16.25
N GLN A 18 5.07 -34.26 -17.21
CA GLN A 18 4.92 -32.82 -17.34
C GLN A 18 3.57 -32.48 -18.00
N THR A 19 2.74 -31.67 -17.33
CA THR A 19 1.41 -31.30 -17.81
C THR A 19 1.39 -29.94 -18.53
N SER A 20 2.48 -29.18 -18.42
CA SER A 20 2.64 -27.86 -19.03
C SER A 20 4.11 -27.59 -19.42
N THR A 21 4.31 -26.69 -20.38
CA THR A 21 5.64 -26.14 -20.69
C THR A 21 5.92 -24.92 -19.83
N ASN A 22 7.19 -24.62 -19.55
CA ASN A 22 7.56 -23.41 -18.79
C ASN A 22 6.97 -22.13 -19.40
N GLU A 23 6.93 -22.04 -20.74
CA GLU A 23 6.35 -20.88 -21.44
C GLU A 23 4.83 -20.73 -21.18
N LEU A 24 4.09 -21.84 -21.12
CA LEU A 24 2.65 -21.78 -20.79
C LEU A 24 2.44 -21.37 -19.34
N GLU A 25 3.23 -21.87 -18.41
CA GLU A 25 3.18 -21.47 -17.01
C GLU A 25 3.49 -19.99 -16.83
N ASP A 26 4.50 -19.48 -17.50
CA ASP A 26 4.84 -18.05 -17.49
C ASP A 26 3.70 -17.17 -18.04
N LYS A 27 3.03 -17.60 -19.11
CA LYS A 27 1.84 -16.92 -19.63
C LYS A 27 0.69 -16.92 -18.62
N ILE A 28 0.42 -18.06 -17.97
CA ILE A 28 -0.62 -18.17 -16.93
C ILE A 28 -0.32 -17.20 -15.79
N ILE A 29 0.90 -17.19 -15.29
CA ILE A 29 1.33 -16.29 -14.21
C ILE A 29 1.21 -14.82 -14.64
N ALA A 30 1.61 -14.49 -15.87
CA ALA A 30 1.51 -13.14 -16.41
C ALA A 30 0.05 -12.65 -16.53
N LEU A 31 -0.86 -13.49 -17.01
CA LEU A 31 -2.30 -13.19 -17.09
C LEU A 31 -2.91 -13.05 -15.69
N TYR A 32 -2.53 -13.93 -14.75
CA TYR A 32 -2.98 -13.85 -13.37
C TYR A 32 -2.52 -12.56 -12.72
N ALA A 33 -1.27 -12.12 -12.94
CA ALA A 33 -0.72 -10.85 -12.45
C ALA A 33 -1.48 -9.62 -12.97
N LYS A 34 -2.16 -9.73 -14.11
CA LYS A 34 -3.05 -8.68 -14.66
C LYS A 34 -4.45 -8.68 -14.03
N GLY A 35 -4.72 -9.58 -13.08
CA GLY A 35 -5.99 -9.65 -12.36
C GLY A 35 -7.03 -10.57 -13.01
N MET A 36 -6.67 -11.38 -13.99
CA MET A 36 -7.59 -12.31 -14.62
C MET A 36 -7.95 -13.46 -13.68
N SER A 37 -9.22 -13.88 -13.69
CA SER A 37 -9.65 -15.09 -12.97
C SER A 37 -9.15 -16.35 -13.68
N ALA A 38 -9.15 -17.51 -12.99
CA ALA A 38 -8.78 -18.78 -13.63
C ALA A 38 -9.65 -19.10 -14.86
N ARG A 39 -10.93 -18.73 -14.82
CA ARG A 39 -11.84 -18.93 -15.96
C ARG A 39 -11.52 -17.99 -17.13
N ASP A 40 -11.20 -16.72 -16.84
CA ASP A 40 -10.82 -15.78 -17.89
C ASP A 40 -9.48 -16.18 -18.52
N ILE A 41 -8.52 -16.68 -17.72
CA ILE A 41 -7.24 -17.21 -18.22
C ILE A 41 -7.50 -18.42 -19.12
N GLN A 42 -8.36 -19.36 -18.71
CA GLN A 42 -8.75 -20.52 -19.52
C GLN A 42 -9.32 -20.08 -20.87
N ALA A 43 -10.31 -19.18 -20.85
CA ALA A 43 -10.93 -18.67 -22.09
C ALA A 43 -9.91 -17.98 -22.99
N THR A 44 -9.04 -17.12 -22.43
CA THR A 44 -8.00 -16.40 -23.18
C THR A 44 -6.97 -17.36 -23.80
N LEU A 45 -6.55 -18.39 -23.08
CA LEU A 45 -5.60 -19.37 -23.60
C LEU A 45 -6.21 -20.21 -24.73
N GLN A 46 -7.48 -20.58 -24.61
CA GLN A 46 -8.20 -21.30 -25.64
C GLN A 46 -8.38 -20.43 -26.90
N GLU A 47 -8.80 -19.18 -26.75
CA GLU A 47 -9.08 -18.26 -27.86
C GLU A 47 -7.78 -17.81 -28.57
N ALA A 48 -6.77 -17.40 -27.81
CA ALA A 48 -5.55 -16.81 -28.37
C ALA A 48 -4.51 -17.83 -28.83
N TYR A 49 -4.47 -19.03 -28.23
CA TYR A 49 -3.42 -20.02 -28.45
C TYR A 49 -3.95 -21.42 -28.79
N GLY A 50 -5.26 -21.63 -28.76
CA GLY A 50 -5.87 -22.95 -29.00
C GLY A 50 -5.52 -23.99 -27.91
N VAL A 51 -5.08 -23.54 -26.73
CA VAL A 51 -4.63 -24.39 -25.63
C VAL A 51 -5.72 -24.54 -24.58
N GLU A 52 -6.17 -25.77 -24.36
CA GLU A 52 -7.16 -26.07 -23.32
C GLU A 52 -6.46 -26.35 -21.98
N VAL A 53 -6.73 -25.52 -20.97
CA VAL A 53 -6.18 -25.65 -19.62
C VAL A 53 -7.30 -25.58 -18.60
N SER A 54 -7.37 -26.54 -17.68
CA SER A 54 -8.40 -26.51 -16.65
C SER A 54 -8.16 -25.41 -15.61
N PRO A 55 -9.22 -24.86 -14.96
CA PRO A 55 -9.07 -23.93 -13.85
C PRO A 55 -8.23 -24.50 -12.69
N ALA A 56 -8.28 -25.80 -12.46
CA ALA A 56 -7.46 -26.48 -11.45
C ALA A 56 -5.97 -26.43 -11.80
N THR A 57 -5.62 -26.69 -13.05
CA THR A 57 -4.23 -26.56 -13.54
C THR A 57 -3.72 -25.12 -13.38
N ILE A 58 -4.56 -24.12 -13.73
CA ILE A 58 -4.21 -22.71 -13.57
C ILE A 58 -3.94 -22.39 -12.07
N SER A 59 -4.77 -22.90 -11.17
CA SER A 59 -4.54 -22.75 -9.73
C SER A 59 -3.20 -23.37 -9.29
N THR A 60 -2.93 -24.61 -9.71
CA THR A 60 -1.66 -25.31 -9.41
C THR A 60 -0.44 -24.52 -9.92
N VAL A 61 -0.52 -23.98 -11.14
CA VAL A 61 0.57 -23.15 -11.71
C VAL A 61 0.76 -21.87 -10.90
N THR A 62 -0.33 -21.18 -10.53
CA THR A 62 -0.25 -19.96 -9.72
C THR A 62 0.20 -20.24 -8.28
N ASP A 63 0.03 -21.47 -7.77
CA ASP A 63 0.52 -21.87 -6.44
C ASP A 63 2.04 -22.01 -6.40
N LYS A 64 2.69 -22.24 -7.55
CA LYS A 64 4.16 -22.30 -7.64
C LYS A 64 4.85 -20.99 -7.21
N VAL A 65 4.14 -19.86 -7.27
CA VAL A 65 4.72 -18.57 -6.81
C VAL A 65 4.71 -18.42 -5.28
N TRP A 66 4.09 -19.36 -4.54
CA TRP A 66 3.90 -19.22 -3.11
C TRP A 66 5.22 -19.10 -2.33
N SER A 67 6.20 -19.90 -2.64
CA SER A 67 7.53 -19.80 -2.02
C SER A 67 8.19 -18.44 -2.23
N LEU A 68 7.95 -17.82 -3.39
CA LEU A 68 8.45 -16.48 -3.68
C LEU A 68 7.67 -15.41 -2.89
N VAL A 69 6.36 -15.61 -2.69
CA VAL A 69 5.53 -14.73 -1.85
C VAL A 69 6.05 -14.72 -0.42
N GLU A 70 6.26 -15.91 0.16
CA GLU A 70 6.78 -16.06 1.52
C GLU A 70 8.19 -15.49 1.67
N ALA A 71 9.10 -15.82 0.74
CA ALA A 71 10.45 -15.29 0.75
C ALA A 71 10.47 -13.76 0.67
N TRP A 72 9.62 -13.16 -0.17
CA TRP A 72 9.50 -11.72 -0.28
C TRP A 72 8.91 -11.08 0.98
N GLN A 73 7.82 -11.66 1.52
CA GLN A 73 7.15 -11.12 2.71
C GLN A 73 8.06 -11.17 3.94
N ASN A 74 8.86 -12.23 4.06
CA ASN A 74 9.72 -12.46 5.24
C ASN A 74 11.18 -12.00 5.04
N ARG A 75 11.50 -11.34 3.93
CA ARG A 75 12.86 -10.88 3.68
C ARG A 75 13.35 -9.89 4.73
N ALA A 76 14.64 -9.87 4.98
CA ALA A 76 15.28 -8.83 5.79
C ALA A 76 15.03 -7.45 5.16
N LEU A 77 14.81 -6.46 5.99
CA LEU A 77 14.59 -5.07 5.61
C LEU A 77 15.81 -4.22 5.99
N ALA A 78 15.91 -3.01 5.44
CA ALA A 78 16.93 -2.06 5.86
C ALA A 78 16.70 -1.64 7.32
N ALA A 79 17.79 -1.38 8.04
CA ALA A 79 17.72 -0.99 9.45
C ALA A 79 17.05 0.38 9.66
N VAL A 80 17.14 1.28 8.70
CA VAL A 80 16.62 2.65 8.83
C VAL A 80 15.81 3.03 7.59
N TYR A 81 14.60 3.54 7.84
CA TYR A 81 13.75 4.16 6.83
C TYR A 81 13.45 5.61 7.21
N PRO A 82 14.02 6.60 6.50
CA PRO A 82 13.70 8.01 6.70
C PRO A 82 12.22 8.34 6.61
N ILE A 83 11.51 7.73 5.66
CA ILE A 83 10.08 7.96 5.48
C ILE A 83 9.39 6.61 5.24
N VAL A 84 8.31 6.37 5.97
CA VAL A 84 7.43 5.21 5.78
C VAL A 84 6.00 5.70 5.57
N TYR A 85 5.30 5.13 4.60
CA TYR A 85 3.88 5.37 4.35
C TYR A 85 3.10 4.11 4.70
N LEU A 86 2.05 4.27 5.50
CA LEU A 86 1.16 3.20 5.89
C LEU A 86 -0.26 3.55 5.44
N ASP A 87 -0.87 2.62 4.70
CA ASP A 87 -2.21 2.81 4.13
C ASP A 87 -2.91 1.45 4.02
N ALA A 88 -4.22 1.46 3.83
CA ALA A 88 -5.00 0.25 3.63
C ALA A 88 -5.85 0.35 2.36
N ILE A 89 -6.00 -0.76 1.67
CA ILE A 89 -6.99 -0.94 0.61
C ILE A 89 -8.01 -1.98 1.05
N HIS A 90 -9.25 -1.83 0.62
CA HIS A 90 -10.30 -2.78 0.93
C HIS A 90 -10.59 -3.67 -0.27
N LEU A 91 -10.61 -4.97 -0.04
CA LEU A 91 -10.90 -6.01 -1.04
C LEU A 91 -12.05 -6.89 -0.55
N LYS A 92 -12.85 -7.40 -1.48
CA LYS A 92 -13.87 -8.40 -1.16
C LYS A 92 -13.23 -9.77 -1.07
N LEU A 93 -13.35 -10.40 0.07
CA LEU A 93 -12.76 -11.69 0.39
C LEU A 93 -13.83 -12.66 0.91
N ARG A 94 -13.79 -13.90 0.45
CA ARG A 94 -14.71 -14.95 0.90
C ARG A 94 -14.11 -15.64 2.11
N ARG A 95 -14.83 -15.57 3.24
CA ARG A 95 -14.53 -16.28 4.48
C ARG A 95 -15.81 -16.90 5.03
N ASP A 96 -15.78 -18.14 5.44
CA ASP A 96 -16.92 -18.86 6.04
C ASP A 96 -18.22 -18.73 5.23
N GLY A 97 -18.11 -18.86 3.90
CA GLY A 97 -19.24 -18.74 2.98
C GLY A 97 -19.75 -17.32 2.71
N LYS A 98 -19.25 -16.32 3.43
CA LYS A 98 -19.65 -14.90 3.29
C LYS A 98 -18.60 -14.11 2.51
N VAL A 99 -19.04 -13.06 1.82
CA VAL A 99 -18.14 -12.09 1.19
C VAL A 99 -18.01 -10.88 2.11
N LEU A 100 -16.80 -10.71 2.65
CA LEU A 100 -16.48 -9.63 3.58
C LEU A 100 -15.62 -8.57 2.88
N ASN A 101 -15.81 -7.31 3.26
CA ASN A 101 -14.92 -6.23 2.89
C ASN A 101 -13.73 -6.24 3.84
N THR A 102 -12.58 -6.71 3.37
CA THR A 102 -11.38 -6.95 4.19
C THR A 102 -10.32 -5.92 3.87
N ALA A 103 -9.75 -5.30 4.89
CA ALA A 103 -8.61 -4.41 4.75
C ALA A 103 -7.35 -5.20 4.43
N VAL A 104 -6.58 -4.68 3.49
CA VAL A 104 -5.22 -5.12 3.20
C VAL A 104 -4.29 -3.95 3.47
N TYR A 105 -3.44 -4.11 4.43
CA TYR A 105 -2.50 -3.10 4.89
C TYR A 105 -1.23 -3.16 4.05
N ILE A 106 -0.75 -2.01 3.66
CA ILE A 106 0.40 -1.84 2.78
C ILE A 106 1.34 -0.87 3.44
N VAL A 107 2.61 -1.25 3.52
CA VAL A 107 3.67 -0.38 4.02
C VAL A 107 4.69 -0.14 2.91
N LEU A 108 4.93 1.11 2.60
CA LEU A 108 5.94 1.56 1.63
C LEU A 108 7.00 2.37 2.35
N GLY A 109 8.27 2.01 2.21
CA GLY A 109 9.40 2.72 2.75
C GLY A 109 10.17 3.50 1.69
N VAL A 110 10.85 4.55 2.12
CA VAL A 110 11.93 5.22 1.38
C VAL A 110 13.19 5.01 2.20
N ASP A 111 14.20 4.38 1.60
CA ASP A 111 15.46 4.07 2.26
C ASP A 111 16.42 5.27 2.30
N LEU A 112 17.62 5.07 2.84
CA LEU A 112 18.66 6.11 2.95
C LEU A 112 19.18 6.61 1.61
N ASP A 113 19.01 5.82 0.55
CA ASP A 113 19.41 6.17 -0.82
C ASP A 113 18.25 6.78 -1.62
N GLY A 114 17.09 6.92 -0.98
CA GLY A 114 15.88 7.46 -1.60
C GLY A 114 15.12 6.49 -2.48
N GLN A 115 15.49 5.21 -2.43
CA GLN A 115 14.77 4.18 -3.17
C GLN A 115 13.47 3.84 -2.45
N ARG A 116 12.44 3.62 -3.24
CA ARG A 116 11.13 3.19 -2.71
C ARG A 116 11.06 1.67 -2.70
N ASP A 117 10.59 1.12 -1.60
CA ASP A 117 10.33 -0.31 -1.47
C ASP A 117 8.97 -0.55 -0.78
N VAL A 118 8.25 -1.57 -1.23
CA VAL A 118 7.05 -2.05 -0.53
C VAL A 118 7.48 -3.07 0.51
N LEU A 119 7.38 -2.69 1.77
CA LEU A 119 7.93 -3.49 2.88
C LEU A 119 7.11 -4.74 3.17
N GLY A 120 5.82 -4.74 2.81
CA GLY A 120 4.96 -5.90 2.94
C GLY A 120 3.49 -5.61 2.67
N HIS A 121 2.71 -6.69 2.63
CA HIS A 121 1.25 -6.69 2.56
C HIS A 121 0.70 -7.59 3.67
N TRP A 122 -0.25 -7.09 4.45
CA TRP A 122 -0.90 -7.86 5.52
C TRP A 122 -2.40 -7.87 5.29
N VAL A 123 -2.98 -9.04 5.16
CA VAL A 123 -4.43 -9.21 5.00
C VAL A 123 -5.06 -9.21 6.39
N GLY A 124 -5.96 -8.27 6.65
CA GLY A 124 -6.67 -8.19 7.93
C GLY A 124 -7.55 -9.41 8.19
N ASP A 125 -7.70 -9.76 9.44
CA ASP A 125 -8.52 -10.89 9.90
C ASP A 125 -9.99 -10.52 10.19
N GLY A 126 -10.35 -9.27 9.95
CA GLY A 126 -11.67 -8.70 10.21
C GLY A 126 -11.76 -7.93 11.53
N ALA A 127 -10.75 -8.02 12.39
CA ALA A 127 -10.59 -7.18 13.57
C ALA A 127 -9.73 -5.94 13.20
N GLU A 128 -10.36 -4.95 12.57
CA GLU A 128 -9.69 -3.68 12.32
C GLU A 128 -9.45 -2.95 13.64
N GLY A 129 -8.19 -2.78 14.02
CA GLY A 129 -7.89 -2.09 15.27
C GLY A 129 -6.39 -1.93 15.56
N ALA A 130 -6.09 -1.26 16.66
CA ALA A 130 -4.74 -0.99 17.15
C ALA A 130 -3.87 -2.25 17.24
N ASN A 131 -4.44 -3.40 17.59
CA ASN A 131 -3.73 -4.66 17.74
C ASN A 131 -3.19 -5.18 16.40
N PHE A 132 -3.96 -5.06 15.32
CA PHE A 132 -3.49 -5.48 14.00
C PHE A 132 -2.33 -4.59 13.53
N TRP A 133 -2.44 -3.29 13.72
CA TRP A 133 -1.35 -2.36 13.40
C TRP A 133 -0.10 -2.62 14.22
N LEU A 134 -0.27 -2.98 15.48
CA LEU A 134 0.86 -3.37 16.32
C LEU A 134 1.57 -4.61 15.74
N SER A 135 0.83 -5.60 15.26
CA SER A 135 1.42 -6.78 14.61
C SER A 135 2.19 -6.43 13.33
N VAL A 136 1.65 -5.51 12.50
CA VAL A 136 2.33 -5.03 11.28
C VAL A 136 3.65 -4.33 11.61
N VAL A 137 3.63 -3.43 12.59
CA VAL A 137 4.82 -2.66 12.98
C VAL A 137 5.86 -3.54 13.67
N SER A 138 5.41 -4.52 14.48
CA SER A 138 6.29 -5.52 15.11
C SER A 138 6.93 -6.45 14.08
N ASP A 139 6.22 -6.82 13.00
CA ASP A 139 6.79 -7.61 11.90
C ASP A 139 7.91 -6.83 11.18
N LEU A 140 7.74 -5.52 10.95
CA LEU A 140 8.81 -4.70 10.39
C LEU A 140 10.06 -4.72 11.29
N GLN A 141 9.89 -4.61 12.61
CA GLN A 141 11.00 -4.68 13.57
C GLN A 141 11.66 -6.07 13.56
N ALA A 142 10.88 -7.14 13.57
CA ALA A 142 11.38 -8.51 13.52
C ALA A 142 12.19 -8.80 12.25
N ARG A 143 11.86 -8.12 11.15
CA ARG A 143 12.56 -8.21 9.87
C ARG A 143 13.77 -7.26 9.75
N GLY A 144 14.15 -6.58 10.82
CA GLY A 144 15.39 -5.83 10.92
C GLY A 144 15.25 -4.30 10.94
N VAL A 145 14.04 -3.74 10.82
CA VAL A 145 13.85 -2.28 10.95
C VAL A 145 14.14 -1.85 12.39
N GLN A 146 15.11 -0.98 12.57
CA GLN A 146 15.53 -0.45 13.87
C GLN A 146 15.01 0.96 14.11
N ASP A 147 14.87 1.75 13.03
CA ASP A 147 14.45 3.15 13.14
C ASP A 147 13.63 3.62 11.94
N ILE A 148 12.60 4.42 12.24
CA ILE A 148 11.78 5.13 11.25
C ILE A 148 11.76 6.59 11.68
N PHE A 149 12.13 7.54 10.80
CA PHE A 149 12.13 8.94 11.20
C PHE A 149 10.75 9.55 11.13
N ILE A 150 10.05 9.37 10.00
CA ILE A 150 8.72 9.93 9.76
C ILE A 150 7.81 8.83 9.25
N ALA A 151 6.67 8.64 9.91
CA ALA A 151 5.60 7.75 9.47
C ALA A 151 4.40 8.57 9.00
N CYS A 152 4.06 8.42 7.72
CA CYS A 152 2.91 9.04 7.08
C CYS A 152 1.73 8.07 7.14
N ILE A 153 0.66 8.44 7.86
CA ILE A 153 -0.50 7.58 8.12
C ILE A 153 -1.80 8.18 7.60
N ASP A 154 -2.80 7.36 7.28
CA ASP A 154 -4.12 7.82 6.84
C ASP A 154 -5.04 8.22 7.99
N GLY A 155 -4.69 8.09 9.19
CA GLY A 155 -5.49 8.53 10.34
C GLY A 155 -6.52 7.52 10.84
N LEU A 156 -6.33 6.23 10.55
CA LEU A 156 -7.07 5.17 11.20
C LEU A 156 -6.75 5.13 12.70
N THR A 157 -7.76 4.80 13.50
CA THR A 157 -7.64 4.76 14.95
C THR A 157 -6.60 3.72 15.39
N GLY A 158 -5.74 4.09 16.35
CA GLY A 158 -4.74 3.18 16.92
C GLY A 158 -3.39 3.13 16.20
N PHE A 159 -3.27 3.71 15.00
CA PHE A 159 -2.02 3.77 14.24
C PHE A 159 -0.86 4.41 15.01
N ARG A 160 -1.12 5.61 15.52
CA ARG A 160 -0.14 6.37 16.30
C ARG A 160 0.42 5.54 17.45
N ASN A 161 -0.48 4.96 18.26
CA ASN A 161 -0.10 4.18 19.43
C ASN A 161 0.72 2.94 19.06
N ALA A 162 0.35 2.24 17.99
CA ALA A 162 1.08 1.07 17.52
C ALA A 162 2.51 1.43 17.07
N ILE A 163 2.66 2.51 16.29
CA ILE A 163 3.98 2.97 15.83
C ILE A 163 4.83 3.40 17.02
N GLN A 164 4.28 4.20 17.92
CA GLN A 164 5.03 4.72 19.09
C GLN A 164 5.41 3.62 20.10
N ALA A 165 4.64 2.53 20.17
CA ALA A 165 4.98 1.39 21.02
C ALA A 165 6.25 0.65 20.54
N VAL A 166 6.47 0.56 19.23
CA VAL A 166 7.61 -0.16 18.64
C VAL A 166 8.75 0.80 18.25
N PHE A 167 8.40 1.95 17.68
CA PHE A 167 9.34 2.98 17.24
C PHE A 167 9.05 4.32 17.92
N PRO A 168 9.39 4.49 19.23
CA PRO A 168 8.97 5.63 20.04
C PRO A 168 9.52 6.98 19.57
N ARG A 169 10.60 6.98 18.80
CA ARG A 169 11.22 8.20 18.27
C ARG A 169 10.68 8.62 16.89
N THR A 170 9.72 7.88 16.34
CA THR A 170 9.13 8.18 15.03
C THR A 170 8.20 9.39 15.13
N GLN A 171 8.39 10.35 14.25
CA GLN A 171 7.45 11.46 14.10
C GLN A 171 6.27 11.02 13.21
N ILE A 172 5.07 11.32 13.64
CA ILE A 172 3.85 10.96 12.94
C ILE A 172 3.37 12.15 12.10
N GLN A 173 3.13 11.90 10.83
CA GLN A 173 2.45 12.83 9.94
C GLN A 173 1.14 12.23 9.46
N ARG A 174 0.03 12.84 9.80
CA ARG A 174 -1.27 12.46 9.26
C ARG A 174 -1.45 12.96 7.84
N CYS A 175 -1.98 12.12 6.96
CA CYS A 175 -2.21 12.47 5.56
C CYS A 175 -3.27 13.56 5.42
N LEU A 176 -2.88 14.71 4.87
CA LEU A 176 -3.80 15.83 4.61
C LEU A 176 -4.89 15.48 3.61
N ILE A 177 -4.57 14.73 2.57
CA ILE A 177 -5.55 14.35 1.53
C ILE A 177 -6.68 13.51 2.14
N HIS A 178 -6.35 12.54 3.01
CA HIS A 178 -7.35 11.75 3.72
C HIS A 178 -8.16 12.61 4.69
N GLN A 179 -7.52 13.52 5.42
CA GLN A 179 -8.20 14.46 6.31
C GLN A 179 -9.20 15.35 5.56
N VAL A 180 -8.80 15.92 4.43
CA VAL A 180 -9.68 16.73 3.56
C VAL A 180 -10.85 15.89 3.04
N ARG A 181 -10.57 14.70 2.48
CA ARG A 181 -11.63 13.80 1.96
C ARG A 181 -12.63 13.42 3.05
N GLN A 182 -12.16 13.09 4.23
CA GLN A 182 -13.01 12.74 5.38
C GLN A 182 -13.88 13.94 5.80
N SER A 183 -13.30 15.13 5.88
CA SER A 183 -14.06 16.34 6.22
C SER A 183 -15.20 16.60 5.23
N LEU A 184 -14.93 16.42 3.93
CA LEU A 184 -15.91 16.63 2.87
C LEU A 184 -17.10 15.65 2.90
N THR A 185 -17.00 14.54 3.63
CA THR A 185 -18.15 13.63 3.83
C THR A 185 -19.24 14.27 4.70
N TYR A 186 -18.87 15.22 5.55
CA TYR A 186 -19.78 15.96 6.44
C TYR A 186 -20.24 17.30 5.85
N VAL A 187 -19.69 17.72 4.70
CA VAL A 187 -19.97 19.01 4.09
C VAL A 187 -20.93 18.86 2.90
N SER A 188 -21.99 19.66 2.88
CA SER A 188 -22.95 19.66 1.77
C SER A 188 -22.28 20.01 0.44
N TRP A 189 -22.78 19.45 -0.67
CA TRP A 189 -22.21 19.65 -1.99
C TRP A 189 -22.00 21.12 -2.35
N LYS A 190 -22.97 21.97 -2.06
CA LYS A 190 -22.93 23.41 -2.37
C LYS A 190 -21.77 24.13 -1.69
N ASP A 191 -21.38 23.72 -0.49
CA ASP A 191 -20.36 24.38 0.32
C ASP A 191 -18.96 23.77 0.16
N ARG A 192 -18.83 22.58 -0.47
CA ARG A 192 -17.55 21.89 -0.61
C ARG A 192 -16.46 22.72 -1.24
N LYS A 193 -16.78 23.53 -2.26
CA LYS A 193 -15.79 24.37 -2.96
C LYS A 193 -15.21 25.43 -2.02
N ALA A 194 -16.08 26.15 -1.27
CA ALA A 194 -15.66 27.18 -0.33
C ALA A 194 -14.90 26.56 0.84
N PHE A 195 -15.46 25.52 1.45
CA PHE A 195 -14.81 24.79 2.56
C PHE A 195 -13.41 24.27 2.18
N THR A 196 -13.25 23.70 0.97
CA THR A 196 -11.95 23.22 0.50
C THR A 196 -10.97 24.39 0.26
N ALA A 197 -11.46 25.55 -0.18
CA ALA A 197 -10.61 26.72 -0.37
C ALA A 197 -10.04 27.20 0.98
N ASP A 198 -10.86 27.25 2.02
CA ASP A 198 -10.41 27.61 3.37
C ASP A 198 -9.42 26.59 3.93
N LEU A 199 -9.70 25.28 3.80
CA LEU A 199 -8.74 24.23 4.19
C LEU A 199 -7.40 24.40 3.47
N LYS A 200 -7.42 24.81 2.20
CA LYS A 200 -6.20 25.02 1.42
C LYS A 200 -5.32 26.11 2.01
N THR A 201 -5.90 27.17 2.56
CA THR A 201 -5.13 28.25 3.20
C THR A 201 -4.37 27.74 4.42
N ILE A 202 -4.90 26.76 5.16
CA ILE A 202 -4.27 26.16 6.33
C ILE A 202 -3.00 25.41 5.91
N TYR A 203 -3.13 24.41 5.03
CA TYR A 203 -1.98 23.55 4.71
C TYR A 203 -0.98 24.17 3.70
N GLN A 204 -1.32 25.29 3.09
CA GLN A 204 -0.40 26.08 2.27
C GLN A 204 0.27 27.21 3.04
N ALA A 205 -0.06 27.41 4.30
CA ALA A 205 0.58 28.41 5.13
C ALA A 205 2.11 28.21 5.20
N PRO A 206 2.88 29.29 5.28
CA PRO A 206 4.33 29.20 5.32
C PRO A 206 4.86 28.59 6.62
N THR A 207 4.19 28.87 7.74
CA THR A 207 4.59 28.40 9.09
C THR A 207 3.41 27.78 9.81
N ARG A 208 3.70 27.09 10.91
CA ARG A 208 2.69 26.48 11.80
C ARG A 208 1.76 27.54 12.39
N GLU A 209 2.34 28.65 12.87
CA GLU A 209 1.61 29.74 13.51
C GLU A 209 0.62 30.38 12.52
N ALA A 210 1.07 30.61 11.28
CA ALA A 210 0.18 31.12 10.23
C ALA A 210 -0.93 30.13 9.88
N ALA A 211 -0.64 28.82 9.90
CA ALA A 211 -1.65 27.79 9.67
C ALA A 211 -2.67 27.72 10.83
N GLU A 212 -2.24 27.90 12.06
CA GLU A 212 -3.12 27.91 13.25
C GLU A 212 -4.09 29.11 13.19
N VAL A 213 -3.64 30.28 12.75
CA VAL A 213 -4.54 31.43 12.52
C VAL A 213 -5.60 31.07 11.46
N LYS A 214 -5.19 30.43 10.35
CA LYS A 214 -6.14 30.00 9.30
C LYS A 214 -7.09 28.90 9.77
N LEU A 215 -6.66 28.04 10.65
CA LEU A 215 -7.52 27.02 11.28
C LEU A 215 -8.60 27.67 12.16
N LEU A 216 -8.24 28.70 12.93
CA LEU A 216 -9.20 29.48 13.74
C LEU A 216 -10.21 30.21 12.86
N GLU A 217 -9.75 30.91 11.82
CA GLU A 217 -10.65 31.58 10.85
C GLU A 217 -11.64 30.58 10.21
N MET A 218 -11.15 29.40 9.83
CA MET A 218 -11.98 28.33 9.27
C MET A 218 -13.00 27.82 10.31
N ALA A 219 -12.58 27.69 11.57
CA ALA A 219 -13.46 27.25 12.66
C ALA A 219 -14.58 28.30 12.91
N GLU A 220 -14.26 29.59 12.94
CA GLU A 220 -15.26 30.66 13.06
C GLU A 220 -16.29 30.64 11.94
N CYS A 221 -15.86 30.40 10.70
CA CYS A 221 -16.76 30.35 9.54
C CYS A 221 -17.67 29.12 9.48
N TRP A 222 -17.18 27.95 9.95
CA TRP A 222 -17.82 26.69 9.63
C TRP A 222 -18.28 25.86 10.83
N SER A 223 -17.89 26.19 12.09
CA SER A 223 -18.21 25.37 13.28
C SER A 223 -19.69 25.23 13.52
N GLU A 224 -20.48 26.26 13.27
CA GLU A 224 -21.94 26.21 13.45
C GLU A 224 -22.59 25.26 12.46
N ARG A 225 -22.12 25.27 11.19
CA ARG A 225 -22.73 24.49 10.10
C ARG A 225 -22.17 23.08 9.99
N TYR A 226 -20.85 22.91 10.22
CA TYR A 226 -20.14 21.64 10.05
C TYR A 226 -19.23 21.29 11.24
N PRO A 227 -19.78 21.20 12.47
CA PRO A 227 -18.98 21.05 13.69
C PRO A 227 -18.13 19.77 13.71
N ILE A 228 -18.58 18.69 13.06
CA ILE A 228 -17.83 17.43 13.00
C ILE A 228 -16.59 17.60 12.13
N ALA A 229 -16.72 18.24 10.98
CA ALA A 229 -15.60 18.48 10.08
C ALA A 229 -14.55 19.39 10.74
N VAL A 230 -14.95 20.47 11.40
CA VAL A 230 -14.07 21.41 12.09
C VAL A 230 -13.34 20.72 13.24
N ARG A 231 -14.07 20.11 14.18
CA ARG A 231 -13.48 19.37 15.32
C ARG A 231 -12.49 18.31 14.89
N SER A 232 -12.71 17.68 13.74
CA SER A 232 -11.77 16.69 13.20
C SER A 232 -10.39 17.30 12.86
N TRP A 233 -10.33 18.55 12.43
CA TRP A 233 -9.06 19.25 12.20
C TRP A 233 -8.40 19.66 13.51
N GLU A 234 -9.17 20.20 14.44
CA GLU A 234 -8.66 20.60 15.77
C GLU A 234 -8.08 19.40 16.54
N SER A 235 -8.84 18.29 16.60
CA SER A 235 -8.44 17.08 17.32
C SER A 235 -7.20 16.40 16.72
N ASN A 236 -6.96 16.54 15.41
CA ASN A 236 -5.86 15.90 14.71
C ASN A 236 -4.72 16.89 14.40
N TRP A 237 -4.81 18.12 14.89
CA TRP A 237 -3.91 19.20 14.51
C TRP A 237 -2.44 18.87 14.71
N GLU A 238 -2.08 18.31 15.85
CA GLU A 238 -0.70 17.96 16.16
C GLU A 238 -0.08 17.03 15.10
N ASP A 239 -0.81 16.01 14.66
CA ASP A 239 -0.33 15.08 13.64
C ASP A 239 -0.41 15.66 12.21
N LEU A 240 -1.30 16.61 11.97
CA LEU A 240 -1.40 17.34 10.70
C LEU A 240 -0.31 18.40 10.56
N ALA A 241 0.01 19.08 11.67
CA ALA A 241 0.96 20.18 11.70
C ALA A 241 2.42 19.74 11.70
N THR A 242 2.72 18.46 11.94
CA THR A 242 4.09 17.91 11.91
C THR A 242 4.88 18.34 10.67
N MET A 243 4.22 18.43 9.52
CA MET A 243 4.87 18.83 8.27
C MET A 243 5.50 20.23 8.32
N PHE A 244 5.01 21.14 9.17
CA PHE A 244 5.54 22.50 9.28
C PHE A 244 6.92 22.55 9.92
N GLU A 245 7.34 21.48 10.59
CA GLU A 245 8.69 21.35 11.14
C GLU A 245 9.75 21.13 10.06
N TYR A 246 9.35 20.94 8.80
CA TYR A 246 10.23 20.54 7.71
C TYR A 246 10.29 21.57 6.57
N PRO A 247 11.43 21.63 5.88
CA PRO A 247 11.57 22.39 4.63
C PRO A 247 10.59 21.90 3.55
N SER A 248 10.33 22.76 2.57
CA SER A 248 9.30 22.54 1.53
C SER A 248 9.46 21.23 0.75
N GLU A 249 10.69 20.76 0.55
CA GLU A 249 10.98 19.53 -0.18
C GLU A 249 10.53 18.29 0.60
N ILE A 250 10.86 18.24 1.89
CA ILE A 250 10.42 17.15 2.77
C ILE A 250 8.92 17.27 3.00
N ARG A 251 8.41 18.49 3.26
CA ARG A 251 6.99 18.73 3.46
C ARG A 251 6.15 18.14 2.31
N ARG A 252 6.57 18.34 1.05
CA ARG A 252 5.87 17.78 -0.13
C ARG A 252 5.82 16.26 -0.16
N LEU A 253 6.79 15.59 0.42
CA LEU A 253 6.79 14.12 0.48
C LEU A 253 5.84 13.59 1.55
N ILE A 254 5.78 14.25 2.71
CA ILE A 254 5.13 13.70 3.90
C ILE A 254 3.68 14.14 4.09
N TYR A 255 3.28 15.34 3.63
CA TYR A 255 1.91 15.82 3.85
C TYR A 255 0.89 15.12 2.93
N THR A 256 1.35 14.47 1.86
CA THR A 256 0.51 13.65 0.99
C THR A 256 1.04 12.22 0.94
N THR A 257 0.13 11.27 0.89
CA THR A 257 0.48 9.86 0.65
C THR A 257 0.54 9.53 -0.85
N ASN A 258 0.89 10.50 -1.70
CA ASN A 258 0.91 10.31 -3.17
C ASN A 258 1.75 9.11 -3.61
N SER A 259 2.84 8.82 -2.91
CA SER A 259 3.70 7.66 -3.21
C SER A 259 2.93 6.35 -3.06
N ILE A 260 2.28 6.14 -1.91
CA ILE A 260 1.50 4.93 -1.65
C ILE A 260 0.15 4.96 -2.38
N GLU A 261 -0.49 6.13 -2.54
CA GLU A 261 -1.72 6.26 -3.35
C GLU A 261 -1.48 5.88 -4.81
N GLY A 262 -0.34 6.28 -5.38
CA GLY A 262 0.08 5.89 -6.74
C GLY A 262 0.25 4.38 -6.87
N TYR A 263 0.85 3.74 -5.88
CA TYR A 263 0.95 2.29 -5.78
C TYR A 263 -0.43 1.64 -5.65
N ASN A 264 -1.24 2.06 -4.69
CA ASN A 264 -2.57 1.54 -4.44
C ASN A 264 -3.49 1.67 -5.65
N ARG A 265 -3.37 2.75 -6.42
CA ARG A 265 -4.10 2.92 -7.68
C ARG A 265 -3.73 1.84 -8.71
N GLN A 266 -2.45 1.47 -8.80
CA GLN A 266 -2.01 0.40 -9.70
C GLN A 266 -2.47 -0.97 -9.20
N VAL A 267 -2.39 -1.24 -7.90
CA VAL A 267 -2.94 -2.45 -7.28
C VAL A 267 -4.44 -2.57 -7.54
N ARG A 268 -5.20 -1.47 -7.38
CA ARG A 268 -6.65 -1.46 -7.66
C ARG A 268 -6.98 -1.79 -9.12
N LYS A 269 -6.12 -1.50 -10.08
CA LYS A 269 -6.36 -1.87 -11.50
C LYS A 269 -6.45 -3.39 -11.69
N VAL A 270 -5.65 -4.15 -10.96
CA VAL A 270 -5.62 -5.62 -11.07
C VAL A 270 -6.58 -6.31 -10.08
N THR A 271 -6.94 -5.66 -8.99
CA THR A 271 -7.86 -6.22 -8.00
C THR A 271 -9.33 -5.89 -8.28
N LYS A 272 -9.61 -4.75 -8.93
CA LYS A 272 -10.98 -4.28 -9.23
C LYS A 272 -11.75 -5.21 -10.18
N THR A 273 -11.05 -5.92 -11.04
CA THR A 273 -11.65 -6.90 -11.98
C THR A 273 -12.16 -8.15 -11.26
N LYS A 274 -11.70 -8.41 -10.05
CA LYS A 274 -12.13 -9.56 -9.25
C LYS A 274 -13.34 -9.18 -8.39
N GLY A 275 -14.45 -9.88 -8.56
CA GLY A 275 -15.66 -9.65 -7.75
C GLY A 275 -15.44 -9.94 -6.28
N ALA A 276 -14.84 -11.10 -5.94
CA ALA A 276 -14.36 -11.45 -4.61
C ALA A 276 -13.22 -12.46 -4.72
N PHE A 277 -12.25 -12.38 -3.83
CA PHE A 277 -11.16 -13.35 -3.71
C PHE A 277 -11.65 -14.60 -2.97
N PRO A 278 -11.27 -15.81 -3.41
CA PRO A 278 -11.69 -17.05 -2.75
C PRO A 278 -10.98 -17.27 -1.40
N THR A 279 -9.72 -16.86 -1.26
CA THR A 279 -8.87 -17.07 -0.08
C THR A 279 -7.91 -15.91 0.13
N ASP A 280 -7.36 -15.80 1.34
CA ASP A 280 -6.27 -14.88 1.69
C ASP A 280 -5.04 -15.11 0.79
N ASP A 281 -4.72 -16.36 0.48
CA ASP A 281 -3.58 -16.72 -0.38
C ASP A 281 -3.75 -16.22 -1.81
N ALA A 282 -4.98 -16.24 -2.33
CA ALA A 282 -5.25 -15.66 -3.65
C ALA A 282 -5.01 -14.15 -3.66
N VAL A 283 -5.32 -13.46 -2.55
CA VAL A 283 -4.99 -12.03 -2.38
C VAL A 283 -3.47 -11.84 -2.35
N ARG A 284 -2.76 -12.56 -1.49
CA ARG A 284 -1.30 -12.45 -1.32
C ARG A 284 -0.54 -12.72 -2.61
N LYS A 285 -0.90 -13.78 -3.34
CA LYS A 285 -0.30 -14.10 -4.65
C LYS A 285 -0.48 -12.98 -5.66
N LEU A 286 -1.71 -12.48 -5.80
CA LEU A 286 -1.98 -11.39 -6.76
C LEU A 286 -1.25 -10.11 -6.38
N LEU A 287 -1.26 -9.75 -5.11
CA LEU A 287 -0.57 -8.54 -4.62
C LEU A 287 0.94 -8.63 -4.82
N PHE A 288 1.55 -9.78 -4.54
CA PHE A 288 2.97 -10.01 -4.78
C PHE A 288 3.33 -9.86 -6.27
N LEU A 289 2.58 -10.48 -7.16
CA LEU A 289 2.83 -10.38 -8.61
C LEU A 289 2.61 -8.95 -9.12
N ALA A 290 1.55 -8.29 -8.67
CA ALA A 290 1.31 -6.88 -8.97
C ALA A 290 2.44 -5.98 -8.45
N ASN A 291 2.89 -6.22 -7.23
CA ASN A 291 4.02 -5.51 -6.62
C ASN A 291 5.27 -5.63 -7.49
N ARG A 292 5.64 -6.83 -7.90
CA ARG A 292 6.80 -7.08 -8.77
C ARG A 292 6.73 -6.30 -10.08
N ASP A 293 5.55 -6.26 -10.72
CA ASP A 293 5.33 -5.53 -11.97
C ASP A 293 5.38 -4.00 -11.77
N ILE A 294 4.87 -3.50 -10.64
CA ILE A 294 4.85 -2.07 -10.31
C ILE A 294 6.26 -1.59 -9.95
N THR A 295 6.93 -2.29 -9.02
CA THR A 295 8.23 -1.85 -8.47
C THR A 295 9.36 -1.97 -9.47
N ARG A 296 9.26 -2.86 -10.46
CA ARG A 296 10.22 -2.95 -11.58
C ARG A 296 10.40 -1.61 -12.32
N LYS A 297 9.42 -0.71 -12.25
CA LYS A 297 9.46 0.63 -12.85
C LYS A 297 10.08 1.69 -11.94
N TRP A 298 10.38 1.35 -10.70
CA TRP A 298 10.98 2.26 -9.73
C TRP A 298 12.50 2.21 -9.84
N THR A 299 13.03 2.75 -10.90
CA THR A 299 14.47 2.70 -11.22
C THR A 299 15.24 3.92 -10.74
N ALA A 300 14.56 4.95 -10.26
CA ALA A 300 15.15 6.19 -9.80
C ALA A 300 14.73 6.51 -8.36
N PRO A 301 15.63 7.12 -7.58
CA PRO A 301 15.30 7.59 -6.25
C PRO A 301 14.24 8.70 -6.28
N VAL A 302 13.73 9.05 -5.11
CA VAL A 302 12.86 10.21 -4.92
C VAL A 302 13.57 11.47 -5.47
N PRO A 303 12.89 12.31 -6.25
CA PRO A 303 13.49 13.54 -6.78
C PRO A 303 14.10 14.42 -5.68
N ASN A 304 15.26 15.01 -5.97
CA ASN A 304 16.03 15.87 -5.05
C ASN A 304 16.49 15.16 -3.76
N TRP A 305 16.63 13.83 -3.79
CA TRP A 305 16.92 13.04 -2.60
C TRP A 305 18.20 13.46 -1.88
N ALA A 306 19.26 13.78 -2.56
CA ALA A 306 20.51 14.23 -1.93
C ALA A 306 20.29 15.43 -1.01
N ARG A 307 19.48 16.42 -1.44
CA ARG A 307 19.13 17.59 -0.62
C ARG A 307 18.23 17.21 0.54
N ILE A 308 17.22 16.38 0.30
CA ILE A 308 16.31 15.87 1.34
C ILE A 308 17.08 15.09 2.39
N ARG A 309 17.97 14.18 1.97
CA ARG A 309 18.82 13.38 2.86
C ARG A 309 19.66 14.27 3.78
N ASN A 310 20.30 15.31 3.25
CA ASN A 310 21.09 16.24 4.07
C ASN A 310 20.21 16.98 5.10
N GLN A 311 19.03 17.44 4.72
CA GLN A 311 18.08 18.08 5.62
C GLN A 311 17.61 17.12 6.73
N LEU A 312 17.30 15.87 6.37
CA LEU A 312 16.93 14.82 7.33
C LEU A 312 18.10 14.47 8.25
N ALA A 313 19.34 14.41 7.74
CA ALA A 313 20.52 14.13 8.55
C ALA A 313 20.77 15.22 9.62
N ILE A 314 20.52 16.49 9.28
CA ILE A 314 20.59 17.60 10.25
C ILE A 314 19.46 17.47 11.29
N ARG A 315 18.23 17.22 10.86
CA ARG A 315 17.07 17.14 11.76
C ARG A 315 17.12 15.94 12.70
N PHE A 316 17.60 14.81 12.20
CA PHE A 316 17.72 13.54 12.93
C PHE A 316 19.18 13.20 13.23
N ALA A 317 19.94 14.19 13.66
CA ALA A 317 21.35 14.02 14.02
C ALA A 317 21.53 12.85 15.02
N GLY A 318 22.53 11.99 14.79
CA GLY A 318 22.80 10.79 15.57
C GLY A 318 21.88 9.59 15.28
N ARG A 319 20.94 9.71 14.35
CA ARG A 319 20.07 8.58 13.89
C ARG A 319 20.43 8.10 12.48
N PHE A 320 21.15 8.90 11.71
CA PHE A 320 21.71 8.45 10.46
C PHE A 320 22.89 7.50 10.73
N PRO A 321 22.93 6.30 10.14
CA PRO A 321 24.13 5.46 10.20
C PRO A 321 25.28 6.19 9.49
N MET A 322 26.44 6.19 10.16
CA MET A 322 27.69 6.70 9.57
C MET A 322 28.23 5.79 8.47
#